data_ca74b6af1981533dbff891972b2e5631
#
_entry.id   ca74b6af1981533dbff891972b2e5631
#
_cell.length_a   1.000
_cell.length_b   1.000
_cell.length_c   1.000
_cell.angle_alpha   90.00
_cell.angle_beta   90.00
_cell.angle_gamma   90.00
#
_symmetry.space_group_name_H-M   'P 1'
#
loop_
_entity.id
_entity.type
_entity.pdbx_description
1 polymer ?
#
loop_
_entity_poly.entity_id
_entity_poly.type
_entity_poly.pdbx_seq_one_letter_code
_entity_poly.pdbx_strand_id
1 'polypeptide(L)'
;HVGIKYFKKFMKQCYDLLEDDGLFYLQIAGLRERSSLLQKKNREDLVWGLFMNEYIFSGADASMPLNWDLQRIENVGFEVHSVENIGNHYSITINRWYDNWISNKEKVLEKYGERIFRIYEIFLAWSVIIARQGSSTAYQIVCHKNTNQFDRTKFIGATNLGEHTNINKTTNSKHP
;
A
#
# COMPACT_ATOMS: atom_id res chain seq x y z
N HIS A 1 -2.72 7.41 -8.75
CA HIS A 1 -2.04 7.82 -10.00
C HIS A 1 -1.36 9.21 -9.90
N VAL A 2 -0.94 9.59 -8.69
CA VAL A 2 -0.20 10.85 -8.49
C VAL A 2 1.16 10.84 -9.19
N GLY A 3 1.79 9.67 -9.26
CA GLY A 3 3.10 9.48 -9.84
C GLY A 3 4.24 10.05 -8.97
N ILE A 4 5.45 9.56 -9.22
CA ILE A 4 6.65 9.90 -8.43
C ILE A 4 6.93 11.40 -8.45
N LYS A 5 6.79 12.02 -9.61
CA LYS A 5 7.10 13.45 -9.82
C LYS A 5 6.29 14.38 -8.92
N TYR A 6 5.04 14.03 -8.67
CA TYR A 6 4.11 14.89 -7.92
C TYR A 6 3.83 14.40 -6.50
N PHE A 7 4.39 13.27 -6.09
CA PHE A 7 4.11 12.66 -4.79
C PHE A 7 4.39 13.61 -3.62
N LYS A 8 5.55 14.29 -3.62
CA LYS A 8 5.88 15.27 -2.58
C LYS A 8 4.87 16.42 -2.51
N LYS A 9 4.44 16.94 -3.68
CA LYS A 9 3.43 18.01 -3.74
C LYS A 9 2.09 17.53 -3.20
N PHE A 10 1.68 16.32 -3.57
CA PHE A 10 0.46 15.69 -3.07
C PHE A 10 0.51 15.52 -1.55
N MET A 11 1.59 14.98 -1.00
CA MET A 11 1.75 14.81 0.45
C MET A 11 1.73 16.16 1.18
N LYS A 12 2.31 17.20 0.60
CA LYS A 12 2.25 18.56 1.16
C LYS A 12 0.83 19.11 1.19
N GLN A 13 0.04 18.87 0.14
CA GLN A 13 -1.37 19.25 0.13
C GLN A 13 -2.18 18.50 1.18
N CYS A 14 -1.94 17.20 1.35
CA CYS A 14 -2.57 16.42 2.43
C CYS A 14 -2.21 16.96 3.81
N TYR A 15 -0.93 17.31 4.02
CA TYR A 15 -0.46 17.91 5.26
C TYR A 15 -1.16 19.25 5.55
N ASP A 16 -1.29 20.11 4.56
CA ASP A 16 -1.89 21.45 4.73
C ASP A 16 -3.40 21.39 5.00
N LEU A 17 -4.07 20.36 4.47
CA LEU A 17 -5.51 20.14 4.66
C LEU A 17 -5.88 19.41 5.96
N LEU A 18 -4.92 18.69 6.56
CA LEU A 18 -5.18 17.94 7.78
C LEU A 18 -5.26 18.89 8.97
N GLU A 19 -6.19 18.65 9.90
CA GLU A 19 -6.22 19.32 11.19
C GLU A 19 -4.98 18.95 12.02
N ASP A 20 -4.60 19.80 12.99
CA ASP A 20 -3.37 19.61 13.76
C ASP A 20 -3.39 18.36 14.65
N ASP A 21 -4.58 17.96 15.10
CA ASP A 21 -4.81 16.70 15.84
C ASP A 21 -5.40 15.57 14.97
N GLY A 22 -5.41 15.78 13.65
CA GLY A 22 -5.97 14.85 12.67
C GLY A 22 -5.07 13.67 12.37
N LEU A 23 -5.70 12.56 11.93
CA LEU A 23 -5.03 11.38 11.42
C LEU A 23 -5.13 11.32 9.91
N PHE A 24 -4.02 11.01 9.28
CA PHE A 24 -3.96 10.73 7.86
C PHE A 24 -3.70 9.25 7.63
N TYR A 25 -4.63 8.62 6.91
CA TYR A 25 -4.52 7.24 6.50
C TYR A 25 -4.23 7.19 5.00
N LEU A 26 -3.17 6.50 4.65
CA LEU A 26 -2.73 6.34 3.26
C LEU A 26 -2.59 4.85 2.93
N GLN A 27 -3.18 4.42 1.82
CA GLN A 27 -2.92 3.11 1.24
C GLN A 27 -2.16 3.29 -0.07
N ILE A 28 -1.01 2.65 -0.16
CA ILE A 28 -0.14 2.71 -1.33
C ILE A 28 0.33 1.33 -1.74
N ALA A 29 0.58 1.19 -3.05
CA ALA A 29 1.25 0.01 -3.60
C ALA A 29 2.67 0.37 -4.01
N GLY A 30 3.57 -0.58 -3.86
CA GLY A 30 4.98 -0.41 -4.22
C GLY A 30 5.64 -1.72 -4.59
N LEU A 31 6.86 -1.65 -5.05
CA LEU A 31 7.71 -2.80 -5.29
C LEU A 31 8.68 -3.01 -4.12
N ARG A 32 9.12 -4.25 -3.92
CA ARG A 32 10.20 -4.52 -2.97
C ARG A 32 11.46 -3.78 -3.37
N GLU A 33 12.28 -3.43 -2.37
CA GLU A 33 13.58 -2.82 -2.64
C GLU A 33 14.49 -3.78 -3.40
N ARG A 34 15.28 -3.22 -4.31
CA ARG A 34 16.17 -3.97 -5.20
C ARG A 34 17.61 -3.76 -4.77
N SER A 35 18.22 -4.79 -4.20
CA SER A 35 19.64 -4.75 -3.84
C SER A 35 20.57 -4.84 -5.06
N SER A 36 20.13 -5.46 -6.17
CA SER A 36 20.89 -5.59 -7.41
C SER A 36 19.97 -5.91 -8.59
N LEU A 37 20.11 -5.18 -9.70
CA LEU A 37 19.40 -5.43 -10.96
C LEU A 37 19.81 -6.75 -11.62
N LEU A 38 20.96 -7.32 -11.25
CA LEU A 38 21.48 -8.56 -11.85
C LEU A 38 20.82 -9.82 -11.28
N GLN A 39 20.10 -9.72 -10.17
CA GLN A 39 19.38 -10.88 -9.61
C GLN A 39 18.18 -11.24 -10.49
N LYS A 40 17.98 -12.54 -10.75
CA LYS A 40 16.87 -13.06 -11.59
C LYS A 40 15.50 -12.54 -11.14
N LYS A 41 15.25 -12.50 -9.83
CA LYS A 41 14.00 -11.98 -9.25
C LYS A 41 13.71 -10.52 -9.63
N ASN A 42 14.76 -9.70 -9.78
CA ASN A 42 14.61 -8.30 -10.13
C ASN A 42 14.26 -8.09 -11.61
N ARG A 43 14.64 -9.05 -12.46
CA ARG A 43 14.24 -9.05 -13.89
C ARG A 43 12.74 -9.29 -14.05
N GLU A 44 12.17 -10.21 -13.27
CA GLU A 44 10.73 -10.46 -13.26
C GLU A 44 9.95 -9.22 -12.80
N ASP A 45 10.42 -8.58 -11.74
CA ASP A 45 9.81 -7.34 -11.23
C ASP A 45 9.89 -6.21 -12.28
N LEU A 46 10.98 -6.12 -13.04
CA LEU A 46 11.12 -5.15 -14.11
C LEU A 46 10.13 -5.42 -15.25
N VAL A 47 10.05 -6.68 -15.72
CA VAL A 47 9.12 -7.07 -16.79
C VAL A 47 7.69 -6.80 -16.37
N TRP A 48 7.34 -7.12 -15.11
CA TRP A 48 6.05 -6.80 -14.53
C TRP A 48 5.77 -5.29 -14.54
N GLY A 49 6.70 -4.48 -14.06
CA GLY A 49 6.56 -3.02 -14.03
C GLY A 49 6.36 -2.42 -15.42
N LEU A 50 7.10 -2.90 -16.43
CA LEU A 50 6.94 -2.47 -17.82
C LEU A 50 5.58 -2.87 -18.38
N PHE A 51 5.15 -4.11 -18.14
CA PHE A 51 3.81 -4.57 -18.54
C PHE A 51 2.70 -3.72 -17.91
N MET A 52 2.79 -3.43 -16.63
CA MET A 52 1.81 -2.61 -15.92
C MET A 52 1.74 -1.20 -16.48
N ASN A 53 2.89 -0.59 -16.74
CA ASN A 53 2.95 0.76 -17.29
C ASN A 53 2.43 0.85 -18.72
N GLU A 54 2.71 -0.17 -19.55
CA GLU A 54 2.29 -0.19 -20.95
C GLU A 54 0.80 -0.48 -21.13
N TYR A 55 0.26 -1.47 -20.38
CA TYR A 55 -1.05 -2.04 -20.71
C TYR A 55 -2.15 -1.71 -19.69
N ILE A 56 -1.81 -1.43 -18.44
CA ILE A 56 -2.82 -1.34 -17.37
C ILE A 56 -2.91 0.07 -16.80
N PHE A 57 -1.79 0.63 -16.36
CA PHE A 57 -1.71 1.92 -15.68
C PHE A 57 -0.76 2.87 -16.41
N SER A 58 -1.07 3.15 -17.67
CA SER A 58 -0.25 4.05 -18.48
C SER A 58 -0.01 5.39 -17.77
N GLY A 59 1.27 5.73 -17.56
CA GLY A 59 1.68 6.94 -16.88
C GLY A 59 1.56 6.92 -15.34
N ALA A 60 1.09 5.84 -14.74
CA ALA A 60 1.16 5.65 -13.29
C ALA A 60 2.43 4.89 -12.91
N ASP A 61 3.09 5.32 -11.85
CA ASP A 61 4.29 4.67 -11.35
C ASP A 61 4.12 4.34 -9.86
N ALA A 62 4.10 3.06 -9.56
CA ALA A 62 4.05 2.48 -8.22
C ALA A 62 5.29 1.59 -7.96
N SER A 63 6.42 1.93 -8.58
CA SER A 63 7.65 1.12 -8.53
C SER A 63 8.54 1.44 -7.33
N MET A 64 8.18 2.41 -6.51
CA MET A 64 8.99 2.82 -5.39
C MET A 64 8.90 1.82 -4.23
N PRO A 65 10.02 1.58 -3.53
CA PRO A 65 10.02 0.78 -2.32
C PRO A 65 9.51 1.59 -1.12
N LEU A 66 9.05 0.90 -0.09
CA LEU A 66 8.46 1.50 1.11
C LEU A 66 9.31 2.60 1.75
N ASN A 67 10.63 2.39 1.85
CA ASN A 67 11.54 3.38 2.43
C ASN A 67 11.52 4.71 1.67
N TRP A 68 11.34 4.67 0.35
CA TRP A 68 11.21 5.88 -0.46
C TRP A 68 9.94 6.67 -0.12
N ASP A 69 8.83 5.98 0.07
CA ASP A 69 7.55 6.61 0.44
C ASP A 69 7.61 7.20 1.84
N LEU A 70 8.08 6.42 2.82
CA LEU A 70 8.20 6.86 4.22
C LEU A 70 9.07 8.11 4.35
N GLN A 71 10.23 8.12 3.70
CA GLN A 71 11.11 9.28 3.72
C GLN A 71 10.42 10.56 3.21
N ARG A 72 9.56 10.44 2.21
CA ARG A 72 8.86 11.60 1.65
C ARG A 72 7.69 12.06 2.51
N ILE A 73 7.02 11.13 3.16
CA ILE A 73 5.97 11.40 4.15
C ILE A 73 6.57 12.19 5.32
N GLU A 74 7.66 11.70 5.88
CA GLU A 74 8.35 12.36 7.00
C GLU A 74 8.96 13.71 6.61
N ASN A 75 9.56 13.82 5.41
CA ASN A 75 10.13 15.07 4.91
C ASN A 75 9.10 16.20 4.68
N VAL A 76 7.84 15.89 4.63
CA VAL A 76 6.75 16.88 4.55
C VAL A 76 6.33 17.36 5.94
N GLY A 77 6.68 16.61 6.98
CA GLY A 77 6.40 16.95 8.37
C GLY A 77 5.41 16.00 9.06
N PHE A 78 5.12 14.85 8.46
CA PHE A 78 4.35 13.81 9.13
C PHE A 78 5.22 12.98 10.07
N GLU A 79 4.64 12.46 11.12
CA GLU A 79 5.13 11.33 11.91
C GLU A 79 4.34 10.07 11.53
N VAL A 80 5.06 8.98 11.23
CA VAL A 80 4.44 7.70 10.91
C VAL A 80 4.22 6.89 12.18
N HIS A 81 2.98 6.51 12.44
CA HIS A 81 2.61 5.67 13.58
C HIS A 81 2.69 4.18 13.29
N SER A 82 2.15 3.80 12.15
CA SER A 82 2.11 2.38 11.77
C SER A 82 2.21 2.20 10.27
N VAL A 83 2.81 1.09 9.90
CA VAL A 83 2.86 0.58 8.53
C VAL A 83 2.45 -0.88 8.57
N GLU A 84 1.37 -1.21 7.92
CA GLU A 84 0.88 -2.58 7.80
C GLU A 84 1.01 -3.07 6.37
N ASN A 85 1.63 -4.23 6.18
CA ASN A 85 1.72 -4.88 4.88
C ASN A 85 0.46 -5.71 4.62
N ILE A 86 -0.34 -5.28 3.67
CA ILE A 86 -1.59 -5.94 3.27
C ILE A 86 -1.48 -6.71 1.94
N GLY A 87 -0.26 -7.00 1.49
CA GLY A 87 -0.02 -7.67 0.21
C GLY A 87 -0.72 -9.02 0.08
N ASN A 88 -0.76 -9.82 1.15
CA ASN A 88 -1.48 -11.09 1.15
C ASN A 88 -3.01 -10.91 0.99
N HIS A 89 -3.59 -9.86 1.56
CA HIS A 89 -5.00 -9.53 1.35
C HIS A 89 -5.25 -9.22 -0.14
N TYR A 90 -4.33 -8.49 -0.78
CA TYR A 90 -4.40 -8.21 -2.21
C TYR A 90 -4.34 -9.49 -3.05
N SER A 91 -3.49 -10.46 -2.72
CA SER A 91 -3.42 -11.71 -3.47
C SER A 91 -4.76 -12.45 -3.47
N ILE A 92 -5.46 -12.47 -2.33
CA ILE A 92 -6.77 -13.12 -2.19
C ILE A 92 -7.83 -12.34 -2.96
N THR A 93 -7.84 -11.02 -2.82
CA THR A 93 -8.82 -10.14 -3.50
C THR A 93 -8.67 -10.22 -5.02
N ILE A 94 -7.43 -10.12 -5.53
CA ILE A 94 -7.17 -10.18 -6.97
C ILE A 94 -7.48 -11.57 -7.52
N ASN A 95 -7.25 -12.64 -6.75
CA ASN A 95 -7.66 -13.98 -7.18
C ASN A 95 -9.18 -14.06 -7.39
N ARG A 96 -9.98 -13.48 -6.50
CA ARG A 96 -11.43 -13.43 -6.68
C ARG A 96 -11.84 -12.60 -7.91
N TRP A 97 -11.10 -11.53 -8.21
CA TRP A 97 -11.32 -10.76 -9.44
C TRP A 97 -10.96 -11.57 -10.68
N TYR A 98 -9.87 -12.36 -10.63
CA TYR A 98 -9.50 -13.28 -11.71
C TYR A 98 -10.61 -14.31 -11.96
N ASP A 99 -11.11 -14.97 -10.92
CA ASP A 99 -12.20 -15.96 -11.03
C ASP A 99 -13.44 -15.32 -11.65
N ASN A 100 -13.82 -14.13 -11.21
CA ASN A 100 -14.93 -13.37 -11.78
C ASN A 100 -14.69 -12.99 -13.25
N TRP A 101 -13.47 -12.61 -13.60
CA TRP A 101 -13.10 -12.26 -14.97
C TRP A 101 -13.26 -13.46 -15.90
N ILE A 102 -12.73 -14.62 -15.50
CA ILE A 102 -12.85 -15.86 -16.25
C ILE A 102 -14.29 -16.32 -16.37
N SER A 103 -15.07 -16.26 -15.28
CA SER A 103 -16.48 -16.68 -15.27
C SER A 103 -17.37 -15.82 -16.18
N ASN A 104 -16.97 -14.59 -16.48
CA ASN A 104 -17.69 -13.69 -17.38
C ASN A 104 -17.05 -13.54 -18.76
N LYS A 105 -16.22 -14.51 -19.16
CA LYS A 105 -15.45 -14.47 -20.41
C LYS A 105 -16.26 -14.08 -21.64
N GLU A 106 -17.40 -14.73 -21.85
CA GLU A 106 -18.24 -14.49 -23.04
C GLU A 106 -18.71 -13.04 -23.12
N LYS A 107 -19.21 -12.50 -22.00
CA LYS A 107 -19.66 -11.10 -21.91
C LYS A 107 -18.52 -10.11 -22.14
N VAL A 108 -17.32 -10.44 -21.64
CA VAL A 108 -16.15 -9.59 -21.81
C VAL A 108 -15.67 -9.63 -23.26
N LEU A 109 -15.61 -10.81 -23.87
CA LEU A 109 -15.25 -10.96 -25.29
C LEU A 109 -16.20 -10.19 -26.21
N GLU A 110 -17.51 -10.29 -25.97
CA GLU A 110 -18.52 -9.57 -26.73
C GLU A 110 -18.34 -8.04 -26.61
N LYS A 111 -18.08 -7.54 -25.42
CA LYS A 111 -18.02 -6.10 -25.16
C LYS A 111 -16.67 -5.45 -25.45
N TYR A 112 -15.58 -6.12 -25.17
CA TYR A 112 -14.24 -5.52 -25.21
C TYR A 112 -13.26 -6.23 -26.16
N GLY A 113 -13.64 -7.39 -26.70
CA GLY A 113 -12.83 -8.18 -27.60
C GLY A 113 -11.74 -9.00 -26.92
N GLU A 114 -11.15 -9.91 -27.70
CA GLU A 114 -10.17 -10.89 -27.20
C GLU A 114 -8.89 -10.24 -26.66
N ARG A 115 -8.40 -9.19 -27.30
CA ARG A 115 -7.16 -8.53 -26.87
C ARG A 115 -7.26 -8.00 -25.43
N ILE A 116 -8.34 -7.32 -25.10
CA ILE A 116 -8.56 -6.78 -23.73
C ILE A 116 -8.75 -7.93 -22.77
N PHE A 117 -9.53 -8.95 -23.14
CA PHE A 117 -9.71 -10.13 -22.29
C PHE A 117 -8.35 -10.73 -21.90
N ARG A 118 -7.44 -10.97 -22.85
CA ARG A 118 -6.12 -11.57 -22.63
C ARG A 118 -5.20 -10.68 -21.79
N ILE A 119 -5.19 -9.37 -22.02
CA ILE A 119 -4.39 -8.44 -21.24
C ILE A 119 -4.80 -8.51 -19.76
N TYR A 120 -6.10 -8.46 -19.47
CA TYR A 120 -6.60 -8.50 -18.09
C TYR A 120 -6.49 -9.89 -17.47
N GLU A 121 -6.60 -10.95 -18.23
CA GLU A 121 -6.34 -12.32 -17.77
C GLU A 121 -4.90 -12.45 -17.26
N ILE A 122 -3.91 -11.99 -18.04
CA ILE A 122 -2.50 -11.98 -17.66
C ILE A 122 -2.28 -11.06 -16.46
N PHE A 123 -2.84 -9.87 -16.50
CA PHE A 123 -2.73 -8.88 -15.41
C PHE A 123 -3.18 -9.47 -14.07
N LEU A 124 -4.38 -10.02 -14.02
CA LEU A 124 -4.96 -10.53 -12.77
C LEU A 124 -4.20 -11.77 -12.28
N ALA A 125 -3.93 -12.74 -13.16
CA ALA A 125 -3.18 -13.94 -12.79
C ALA A 125 -1.78 -13.61 -12.29
N TRP A 126 -1.05 -12.74 -12.99
CA TRP A 126 0.30 -12.35 -12.60
C TRP A 126 0.30 -11.51 -11.32
N SER A 127 -0.69 -10.62 -11.13
CA SER A 127 -0.84 -9.83 -9.91
C SER A 127 -1.03 -10.68 -8.66
N VAL A 128 -1.78 -11.79 -8.76
CA VAL A 128 -1.91 -12.76 -7.64
C VAL A 128 -0.55 -13.31 -7.24
N ILE A 129 0.26 -13.71 -8.22
CA ILE A 129 1.59 -14.29 -7.99
C ILE A 129 2.52 -13.24 -7.38
N ILE A 130 2.59 -12.06 -7.96
CA ILE A 130 3.45 -10.95 -7.54
C ILE A 130 3.12 -10.50 -6.11
N ALA A 131 1.83 -10.39 -5.76
CA ALA A 131 1.39 -10.04 -4.41
C ALA A 131 1.74 -11.15 -3.40
N ARG A 132 1.56 -12.42 -3.77
CA ARG A 132 1.89 -13.58 -2.94
C ARG A 132 3.38 -13.74 -2.69
N GLN A 133 4.22 -13.39 -3.67
CA GLN A 133 5.68 -13.41 -3.56
C GLN A 133 6.24 -12.20 -2.79
N GLY A 134 5.46 -11.13 -2.61
CA GLY A 134 5.93 -9.88 -2.05
C GLY A 134 6.82 -9.06 -2.99
N SER A 135 6.78 -9.34 -4.31
CA SER A 135 7.50 -8.56 -5.32
C SER A 135 6.88 -7.18 -5.51
N SER A 136 5.56 -7.13 -5.56
CA SER A 136 4.75 -5.93 -5.36
C SER A 136 3.81 -6.19 -4.20
N THR A 137 3.59 -5.17 -3.40
CA THR A 137 2.75 -5.28 -2.22
C THR A 137 1.99 -3.98 -2.00
N ALA A 138 1.09 -3.96 -1.04
CA ALA A 138 0.39 -2.76 -0.63
C ALA A 138 0.58 -2.56 0.87
N TYR A 139 0.68 -1.30 1.25
CA TYR A 139 0.84 -0.89 2.64
C TYR A 139 -0.29 0.05 3.04
N GLN A 140 -0.73 -0.11 4.27
CA GLN A 140 -1.54 0.86 4.98
C GLN A 140 -0.64 1.63 5.94
N ILE A 141 -0.65 2.95 5.84
CA ILE A 141 0.21 3.84 6.60
C ILE A 141 -0.70 4.81 7.38
N VAL A 142 -0.50 4.87 8.69
CA VAL A 142 -1.17 5.85 9.54
C VAL A 142 -0.15 6.86 10.03
N CYS A 143 -0.44 8.13 9.83
CA CYS A 143 0.43 9.20 10.27
C CYS A 143 -0.38 10.44 10.72
N HIS A 144 0.30 11.37 11.37
CA HIS A 144 -0.23 12.67 11.78
C HIS A 144 0.81 13.76 11.57
N LYS A 145 0.43 15.03 11.73
CA LYS A 145 1.38 16.13 11.71
C LYS A 145 2.37 16.01 12.87
N ASN A 146 3.67 16.01 12.60
CA ASN A 146 4.71 15.97 13.62
C ASN A 146 4.87 17.35 14.28
N THR A 147 3.83 17.74 15.03
CA THR A 147 3.77 18.96 15.83
C THR A 147 3.47 18.58 17.27
N ASN A 148 3.68 19.51 18.20
CA ASN A 148 3.37 19.27 19.62
C ASN A 148 1.85 19.30 19.91
N GLN A 149 1.00 19.44 18.91
CA GLN A 149 -0.45 19.52 19.07
C GLN A 149 -1.13 18.16 19.11
N PHE A 150 -0.49 17.12 18.54
CA PHE A 150 -1.08 15.80 18.45
C PHE A 150 -0.90 15.00 19.75
N ASP A 151 -1.99 14.45 20.28
CA ASP A 151 -1.96 13.58 21.45
C ASP A 151 -1.60 12.13 21.05
N ARG A 152 -0.32 11.78 21.21
CA ARG A 152 0.21 10.44 20.90
C ARG A 152 -0.34 9.33 21.78
N THR A 153 -0.93 9.67 22.92
CA THR A 153 -1.51 8.66 23.83
C THR A 153 -2.71 7.96 23.22
N LYS A 154 -3.36 8.56 22.21
CA LYS A 154 -4.44 7.95 21.41
C LYS A 154 -4.04 6.62 20.77
N PHE A 155 -2.73 6.38 20.56
CA PHE A 155 -2.21 5.14 19.94
C PHE A 155 -1.72 4.08 20.93
N ILE A 156 -1.73 4.38 22.23
CA ILE A 156 -1.39 3.38 23.24
C ILE A 156 -2.45 2.26 23.18
N GLY A 157 -2.03 1.05 22.84
CA GLY A 157 -2.89 -0.11 22.67
C GLY A 157 -3.53 -0.30 21.29
N ALA A 158 -3.30 0.62 20.33
CA ALA A 158 -3.76 0.47 18.95
C ALA A 158 -2.86 -0.43 18.09
N THR A 159 -1.70 -0.82 18.59
CA THR A 159 -0.86 -1.82 17.95
C THR A 159 -1.35 -3.21 18.30
N ASN A 160 -1.39 -4.13 17.31
CA ASN A 160 -1.72 -5.55 17.49
C ASN A 160 -0.68 -6.33 18.34
N LEU A 161 0.07 -5.65 19.18
CA LEU A 161 0.77 -6.24 20.31
C LEU A 161 -0.29 -6.65 21.35
N GLY A 162 -1.21 -7.51 20.85
CA GLY A 162 -2.31 -8.04 21.62
C GLY A 162 -1.84 -8.53 22.98
N GLU A 163 -2.64 -8.30 23.99
CA GLU A 163 -2.60 -8.86 25.35
C GLU A 163 -1.76 -8.13 26.41
N HIS A 164 -0.98 -7.09 26.11
CA HIS A 164 -0.26 -6.36 27.16
C HIS A 164 -0.99 -5.14 27.77
N THR A 165 -2.23 -4.90 27.41
CA THR A 165 -3.00 -3.74 27.91
C THR A 165 -3.64 -3.93 29.29
N ASN A 166 -3.34 -5.01 30.00
CA ASN A 166 -3.85 -5.21 31.38
C ASN A 166 -2.98 -4.61 32.48
N ILE A 167 -1.89 -3.90 32.16
CA ILE A 167 -0.96 -3.37 33.17
C ILE A 167 -1.53 -2.16 33.92
N ASN A 168 -2.48 -1.43 33.39
CA ASN A 168 -2.97 -0.19 33.98
C ASN A 168 -4.30 -0.28 34.73
N LYS A 169 -4.87 -1.47 34.94
CA LYS A 169 -6.11 -1.63 35.71
C LYS A 169 -5.94 -1.98 37.20
N THR A 170 -4.71 -2.19 37.67
CA THR A 170 -4.47 -2.70 39.04
C THR A 170 -3.87 -1.70 40.01
N THR A 171 -3.74 -0.41 39.66
CA THR A 171 -3.12 0.57 40.62
C THR A 171 -4.07 1.58 41.21
N ASN A 172 -5.39 1.48 41.03
CA ASN A 172 -6.35 2.39 41.69
C ASN A 172 -7.34 1.70 42.63
N SER A 173 -6.88 0.75 43.42
CA SER A 173 -7.64 0.34 44.61
C SER A 173 -6.68 -0.04 45.72
N LYS A 174 -6.33 0.92 46.58
CA LYS A 174 -6.06 0.79 47.99
C LYS A 174 -5.21 1.97 48.47
N HIS A 175 -5.88 2.96 49.04
CA HIS A 175 -5.42 3.54 50.29
C HIS A 175 -6.66 4.06 51.07
N PRO A 176 -6.68 3.80 52.39
CA PRO A 176 -7.83 4.01 53.26
C PRO A 176 -8.09 5.46 53.55
#